data_0c3a74b5f7c1908a78b8971ef83fc477
#
_entry.id   0c3a74b5f7c1908a78b8971ef83fc477
#
_cell.length_a   1.000
_cell.length_b   1.000
_cell.length_c   1.000
_cell.angle_alpha   90.00
_cell.angle_beta   90.00
_cell.angle_gamma   90.00
#
_symmetry.space_group_name_H-M   'P 1'
#
loop_
_entity.id
_entity.type
_entity.pdbx_description
1 polymer ?
#
loop_
_entity_poly.entity_id
_entity_poly.type
_entity_poly.pdbx_seq_one_letter_code
_entity_poly.pdbx_strand_id
1 'polypeptide(L)'
;CADDAVNYAKPTLSNALVGKKAPEQIGLGDAAKMSAQLNIQIQAHTSVRSIDVEKHELSLDVDGQTTTQQYSKLILAVGANPIRLAIAGDGSDDILVVNSLNDYRAFRENLDKKNDKRVVILGAGLIGCEFANDLQNTGHQATVIDLAPQPLGRLLPSHVAEAFKQNMEETGIQFVLGTTVEKVS
;
A
#
# COMPACT_ATOMS: atom_id res chain seq x y z
N CYS A 1 5.73 15.55 -5.95
CA CYS A 1 4.87 14.46 -5.45
C CYS A 1 3.41 14.79 -5.74
N ALA A 2 2.61 13.81 -6.15
CA ALA A 2 1.18 14.00 -6.45
C ALA A 2 0.31 14.14 -5.18
N ASP A 3 0.85 13.79 -4.02
CA ASP A 3 0.24 13.87 -2.70
C ASP A 3 0.84 15.01 -1.85
N ASP A 4 0.55 14.99 -0.56
CA ASP A 4 1.05 15.93 0.45
C ASP A 4 2.55 15.81 0.76
N ALA A 5 3.25 14.90 0.09
CA ALA A 5 4.70 14.67 0.21
C ALA A 5 5.18 14.40 1.65
N VAL A 6 4.37 13.74 2.46
CA VAL A 6 4.81 13.27 3.78
C VAL A 6 5.86 12.18 3.61
N ASN A 7 7.01 12.36 4.25
CA ASN A 7 8.03 11.32 4.30
C ASN A 7 7.67 10.24 5.32
N TYR A 8 7.63 8.98 4.91
CA TYR A 8 7.38 7.83 5.78
C TYR A 8 8.07 6.57 5.26
N ALA A 9 8.31 5.62 6.15
CA ALA A 9 8.80 4.31 5.76
C ALA A 9 7.62 3.43 5.30
N LYS A 10 7.52 3.16 4.00
CA LYS A 10 6.41 2.40 3.41
C LYS A 10 6.15 1.04 4.08
N PRO A 11 7.16 0.25 4.50
CA PRO A 11 6.92 -1.00 5.24
C PRO A 11 6.20 -0.82 6.58
N THR A 12 6.17 0.38 7.15
CA THR A 12 5.43 0.63 8.40
C THR A 12 3.92 0.49 8.21
N LEU A 13 3.40 0.63 6.99
CA LEU A 13 1.96 0.56 6.72
C LEU A 13 1.37 -0.82 7.06
N SER A 14 2.12 -1.91 6.85
CA SER A 14 1.66 -3.28 7.08
C SER A 14 1.85 -3.80 8.52
N ASN A 15 2.35 -2.95 9.44
CA ASN A 15 2.54 -3.30 10.85
C ASN A 15 2.22 -2.16 11.83
N ALA A 16 1.48 -1.16 11.36
CA ALA A 16 1.19 0.02 12.15
C ALA A 16 0.05 -0.19 13.16
N LEU A 17 -0.83 -1.17 12.94
CA LEU A 17 -1.92 -1.52 13.86
C LEU A 17 -1.37 -2.05 15.18
N VAL A 18 -0.54 -3.09 15.12
CA VAL A 18 0.10 -3.69 16.32
C VAL A 18 1.00 -2.69 17.03
N GLY A 19 1.63 -1.79 16.28
CA GLY A 19 2.40 -0.66 16.80
C GLY A 19 1.55 0.44 17.44
N LYS A 20 0.21 0.33 17.41
CA LYS A 20 -0.76 1.32 17.91
C LYS A 20 -0.54 2.72 17.36
N LYS A 21 0.01 2.81 16.14
CA LYS A 21 0.24 4.09 15.46
C LYS A 21 -1.00 4.55 14.72
N ALA A 22 -1.45 5.76 14.99
CA ALA A 22 -2.40 6.44 14.13
C ALA A 22 -1.73 6.78 12.78
N PRO A 23 -2.48 6.92 11.68
CA PRO A 23 -1.90 7.25 10.38
C PRO A 23 -1.01 8.51 10.40
N GLU A 24 -1.36 9.50 11.21
CA GLU A 24 -0.63 10.76 11.37
C GLU A 24 0.72 10.58 12.07
N GLN A 25 0.88 9.50 12.85
CA GLN A 25 2.11 9.17 13.58
C GLN A 25 3.11 8.35 12.74
N ILE A 26 2.70 7.89 11.54
CA ILE A 26 3.57 7.17 10.61
C ILE A 26 4.55 8.12 9.91
N GLY A 27 4.11 9.37 9.69
CA GLY A 27 4.92 10.41 9.06
C GLY A 27 6.15 10.78 9.88
N LEU A 28 7.31 10.85 9.22
CA LEU A 28 8.59 11.28 9.80
C LEU A 28 8.81 12.78 9.63
N GLY A 29 8.18 13.39 8.64
CA GLY A 29 8.23 14.81 8.35
C GLY A 29 7.39 15.17 7.14
N ASP A 30 6.89 16.38 7.13
CA ASP A 30 6.20 16.99 5.99
C ASP A 30 7.19 17.53 4.94
N ALA A 31 6.67 18.02 3.81
CA ALA A 31 7.48 18.57 2.72
C ALA A 31 8.40 19.71 3.19
N ALA A 32 7.92 20.60 4.06
CA ALA A 32 8.69 21.75 4.53
C ALA A 32 9.87 21.32 5.42
N LYS A 33 9.62 20.44 6.39
CA LYS A 33 10.65 19.87 7.25
C LYS A 33 11.72 19.13 6.45
N MET A 34 11.28 18.28 5.50
CA MET A 34 12.21 17.51 4.68
C MET A 34 13.01 18.40 3.72
N SER A 35 12.39 19.43 3.14
CA SER A 35 13.08 20.41 2.30
C SER A 35 14.19 21.11 3.06
N ALA A 36 13.90 21.58 4.29
CA ALA A 36 14.90 22.24 5.13
C ALA A 36 16.02 21.30 5.57
N GLN A 37 15.67 20.07 6.00
CA GLN A 37 16.64 19.09 6.49
C GLN A 37 17.62 18.61 5.41
N LEU A 38 17.10 18.41 4.19
CA LEU A 38 17.89 17.85 3.07
C LEU A 38 18.44 18.92 2.13
N ASN A 39 18.09 20.19 2.35
CA ASN A 39 18.42 21.31 1.47
C ASN A 39 18.00 21.05 0.00
N ILE A 40 16.77 20.60 -0.19
CA ILE A 40 16.13 20.33 -1.48
C ILE A 40 14.80 21.04 -1.59
N GLN A 41 14.32 21.24 -2.81
CA GLN A 41 12.95 21.72 -3.04
C GLN A 41 12.03 20.51 -3.23
N ILE A 42 10.95 20.43 -2.42
CA ILE A 42 9.89 19.44 -2.55
C ILE A 42 8.61 20.14 -2.96
N GLN A 43 8.06 19.77 -4.11
CA GLN A 43 6.77 20.25 -4.59
C GLN A 43 5.71 19.18 -4.32
N ALA A 44 4.87 19.42 -3.32
CA ALA A 44 3.68 18.61 -3.05
C ALA A 44 2.57 18.94 -4.07
N HIS A 45 1.54 18.07 -4.16
CA HIS A 45 0.38 18.24 -5.05
C HIS A 45 0.76 18.54 -6.50
N THR A 46 1.90 18.00 -6.95
CA THR A 46 2.48 18.26 -8.27
C THR A 46 2.65 16.94 -9.03
N SER A 47 2.03 16.82 -10.18
CA SER A 47 2.14 15.67 -11.08
C SER A 47 2.94 16.01 -12.32
N VAL A 48 3.87 15.14 -12.73
CA VAL A 48 4.55 15.25 -14.02
C VAL A 48 3.63 14.70 -15.11
N ARG A 49 3.29 15.51 -16.11
CA ARG A 49 2.43 15.12 -17.23
C ARG A 49 3.21 14.60 -18.41
N SER A 50 4.34 15.23 -18.72
CA SER A 50 5.21 14.81 -19.81
C SER A 50 6.65 15.21 -19.56
N ILE A 51 7.56 14.56 -20.28
CA ILE A 51 8.99 14.80 -20.27
C ILE A 51 9.44 15.08 -21.69
N ASP A 52 10.01 16.26 -21.93
CA ASP A 52 10.70 16.61 -23.18
C ASP A 52 12.19 16.38 -22.94
N VAL A 53 12.71 15.28 -23.47
CA VAL A 53 14.11 14.88 -23.26
C VAL A 53 15.10 15.72 -24.09
N GLU A 54 14.64 16.32 -25.19
CA GLU A 54 15.49 17.15 -26.03
C GLU A 54 15.67 18.55 -25.44
N LYS A 55 14.61 19.10 -24.85
CA LYS A 55 14.64 20.40 -24.16
C LYS A 55 15.04 20.29 -22.71
N HIS A 56 15.19 19.10 -22.16
CA HIS A 56 15.38 18.86 -20.74
C HIS A 56 14.32 19.56 -19.88
N GLU A 57 13.05 19.38 -20.25
CA GLU A 57 11.91 20.07 -19.66
C GLU A 57 10.84 19.09 -19.22
N LEU A 58 10.25 19.36 -18.05
CA LEU A 58 9.06 18.68 -17.53
C LEU A 58 7.83 19.57 -17.69
N SER A 59 6.73 19.01 -18.14
CA SER A 59 5.41 19.61 -17.97
C SER A 59 4.80 19.11 -16.67
N LEU A 60 4.46 20.04 -15.79
CA LEU A 60 3.92 19.79 -14.48
C LEU A 60 2.45 20.25 -14.40
N ASP A 61 1.67 19.51 -13.66
CA ASP A 61 0.34 19.93 -13.22
C ASP A 61 0.40 20.24 -11.73
N VAL A 62 0.15 21.49 -11.38
CA VAL A 62 0.09 21.98 -10.00
C VAL A 62 -1.31 22.53 -9.77
N ASP A 63 -2.13 21.83 -8.99
CA ASP A 63 -3.52 22.22 -8.69
C ASP A 63 -4.36 22.53 -9.94
N GLY A 64 -4.18 21.74 -11.03
CA GLY A 64 -4.88 21.92 -12.29
C GLY A 64 -4.28 22.97 -13.23
N GLN A 65 -3.19 23.61 -12.83
CA GLN A 65 -2.45 24.56 -13.68
C GLN A 65 -1.21 23.91 -14.26
N THR A 66 -1.02 24.05 -15.57
CA THR A 66 0.18 23.55 -16.24
C THR A 66 1.33 24.54 -16.10
N THR A 67 2.46 24.05 -15.60
CA THR A 67 3.72 24.79 -15.50
C THR A 67 4.85 23.97 -16.10
N THR A 68 6.03 24.57 -16.30
CA THR A 68 7.21 23.87 -16.82
C THR A 68 8.39 23.99 -15.85
N GLN A 69 9.20 22.95 -15.80
CA GLN A 69 10.42 22.88 -14.99
C GLN A 69 11.56 22.31 -15.82
N GLN A 70 12.64 23.06 -15.98
CA GLN A 70 13.87 22.57 -16.61
C GLN A 70 14.71 21.75 -15.65
N TYR A 71 15.46 20.79 -16.18
CA TYR A 71 16.39 19.95 -15.43
C TYR A 71 17.71 19.74 -16.17
N SER A 72 18.77 19.54 -15.45
CA SER A 72 20.08 19.12 -16.00
C SER A 72 20.25 17.60 -15.98
N LYS A 73 19.69 16.95 -14.95
CA LYS A 73 19.63 15.48 -14.79
C LYS A 73 18.28 15.11 -14.19
N LEU A 74 17.68 14.06 -14.70
CA LEU A 74 16.39 13.55 -14.24
C LEU A 74 16.53 12.17 -13.64
N ILE A 75 15.98 11.97 -12.44
CA ILE A 75 15.89 10.67 -11.79
C ILE A 75 14.40 10.35 -11.65
N LEU A 76 13.99 9.20 -12.20
CA LEU A 76 12.61 8.72 -12.09
C LEU A 76 12.47 7.82 -10.84
N ALA A 77 11.82 8.35 -9.82
CA ALA A 77 11.49 7.63 -8.58
C ALA A 77 9.97 7.64 -8.35
N VAL A 78 9.23 7.23 -9.37
CA VAL A 78 7.77 7.39 -9.48
C VAL A 78 6.97 6.34 -8.70
N GLY A 79 7.62 5.38 -8.06
CA GLY A 79 6.96 4.28 -7.37
C GLY A 79 6.26 3.31 -8.33
N ALA A 80 5.23 2.62 -7.84
CA ALA A 80 4.41 1.70 -8.62
C ALA A 80 2.96 1.79 -8.18
N ASN A 81 2.05 1.66 -9.12
CA ASN A 81 0.64 1.48 -8.83
C ASN A 81 0.33 0.00 -8.59
N PRO A 82 -0.52 -0.32 -7.62
CA PRO A 82 -0.97 -1.68 -7.41
C PRO A 82 -1.86 -2.15 -8.56
N ILE A 83 -1.81 -3.44 -8.85
CA ILE A 83 -2.73 -4.08 -9.79
C ILE A 83 -4.12 -4.11 -9.13
N ARG A 84 -5.12 -3.56 -9.79
CA ARG A 84 -6.52 -3.74 -9.42
C ARG A 84 -7.08 -4.92 -10.18
N LEU A 85 -7.58 -5.91 -9.44
CA LEU A 85 -8.24 -7.08 -10.04
C LEU A 85 -9.65 -6.66 -10.51
N ALA A 86 -10.03 -7.12 -11.69
CA ALA A 86 -11.39 -6.97 -12.19
C ALA A 86 -12.29 -8.02 -11.52
N ILE A 87 -12.78 -7.71 -10.33
CA ILE A 87 -13.69 -8.57 -9.55
C ILE A 87 -15.13 -8.10 -9.80
N ALA A 88 -16.02 -9.03 -10.09
CA ALA A 88 -17.43 -8.71 -10.33
C ALA A 88 -18.17 -8.36 -9.03
N GLY A 89 -19.33 -7.71 -9.18
CA GLY A 89 -20.25 -7.42 -8.09
C GLY A 89 -20.32 -5.95 -7.70
N ASP A 90 -21.35 -5.63 -6.96
CA ASP A 90 -21.67 -4.28 -6.50
C ASP A 90 -20.77 -3.79 -5.35
N GLY A 91 -20.12 -4.72 -4.65
CA GLY A 91 -19.08 -4.40 -3.65
C GLY A 91 -17.66 -4.25 -4.22
N SER A 92 -17.45 -4.37 -5.54
CA SER A 92 -16.11 -4.33 -6.15
C SER A 92 -15.40 -2.98 -5.93
N ASP A 93 -16.13 -1.88 -5.90
CA ASP A 93 -15.60 -0.54 -5.70
C ASP A 93 -15.20 -0.27 -4.24
N ASP A 94 -15.69 -1.07 -3.30
CA ASP A 94 -15.36 -1.00 -1.87
C ASP A 94 -14.05 -1.74 -1.54
N ILE A 95 -13.45 -2.44 -2.51
CA ILE A 95 -12.17 -3.12 -2.31
C ILE A 95 -11.06 -2.08 -2.14
N LEU A 96 -10.47 -2.08 -0.96
CA LEU A 96 -9.38 -1.18 -0.63
C LEU A 96 -8.04 -1.73 -1.10
N VAL A 97 -7.18 -0.83 -1.54
CA VAL A 97 -5.77 -1.12 -1.83
C VAL A 97 -4.93 -0.22 -0.95
N VAL A 98 -3.94 -0.80 -0.26
CA VAL A 98 -3.06 -0.03 0.63
C VAL A 98 -1.65 0.02 0.05
N ASN A 99 -1.35 1.09 -0.67
CA ASN A 99 -0.06 1.32 -1.31
C ASN A 99 0.62 2.63 -0.87
N SER A 100 -0.15 3.54 -0.31
CA SER A 100 0.30 4.85 0.18
C SER A 100 -0.21 5.11 1.60
N LEU A 101 0.30 6.17 2.24
CA LEU A 101 -0.19 6.61 3.54
C LEU A 101 -1.66 7.08 3.46
N ASN A 102 -2.08 7.67 2.34
CA ASN A 102 -3.47 8.06 2.13
C ASN A 102 -4.39 6.85 2.00
N ASP A 103 -3.96 5.79 1.29
CA ASP A 103 -4.70 4.54 1.25
C ASP A 103 -4.80 3.90 2.65
N TYR A 104 -3.73 3.97 3.44
CA TYR A 104 -3.74 3.46 4.81
C TYR A 104 -4.69 4.26 5.72
N ARG A 105 -4.81 5.58 5.56
CA ARG A 105 -5.81 6.40 6.25
C ARG A 105 -7.23 5.90 5.95
N ALA A 106 -7.55 5.74 4.66
CA ALA A 106 -8.85 5.23 4.24
C ALA A 106 -9.14 3.81 4.78
N PHE A 107 -8.12 2.93 4.77
CA PHE A 107 -8.21 1.60 5.34
C PHE A 107 -8.52 1.65 6.85
N ARG A 108 -7.81 2.46 7.62
CA ARG A 108 -8.03 2.64 9.07
C ARG A 108 -9.41 3.18 9.37
N GLU A 109 -9.87 4.20 8.65
CA GLU A 109 -11.21 4.73 8.81
C GLU A 109 -12.30 3.67 8.56
N ASN A 110 -12.10 2.81 7.57
CA ASN A 110 -13.04 1.72 7.30
C ASN A 110 -13.03 0.66 8.42
N LEU A 111 -11.86 0.30 8.95
CA LEU A 111 -11.77 -0.62 10.09
C LEU A 111 -12.47 -0.07 11.33
N ASP A 112 -12.25 1.22 11.62
CA ASP A 112 -12.78 1.87 12.83
C ASP A 112 -14.30 2.09 12.75
N LYS A 113 -14.86 2.27 11.55
CA LYS A 113 -16.30 2.44 11.32
C LYS A 113 -17.11 1.14 11.40
N LYS A 114 -16.48 -0.01 11.12
CA LYS A 114 -17.17 -1.30 11.07
C LYS A 114 -17.02 -2.06 12.40
N ASN A 115 -18.15 -2.52 12.93
CA ASN A 115 -18.13 -3.43 14.09
C ASN A 115 -17.68 -4.86 13.73
N ASP A 116 -17.76 -5.24 12.45
CA ASP A 116 -17.27 -6.52 11.95
C ASP A 116 -15.74 -6.47 11.83
N LYS A 117 -15.10 -7.38 12.53
CA LYS A 117 -13.63 -7.49 12.58
C LYS A 117 -13.06 -8.49 11.58
N ARG A 118 -13.88 -9.01 10.67
CA ARG A 118 -13.43 -9.92 9.62
C ARG A 118 -12.84 -9.13 8.46
N VAL A 119 -11.65 -9.49 8.05
CA VAL A 119 -10.94 -8.85 6.92
C VAL A 119 -10.47 -9.93 5.96
N VAL A 120 -10.83 -9.77 4.69
CA VAL A 120 -10.33 -10.61 3.61
C VAL A 120 -9.20 -9.88 2.89
N ILE A 121 -8.08 -10.57 2.70
CA ILE A 121 -6.89 -10.06 2.01
C ILE A 121 -6.70 -10.85 0.73
N LEU A 122 -6.61 -10.17 -0.40
CA LEU A 122 -6.33 -10.78 -1.69
C LEU A 122 -4.83 -10.72 -1.97
N GLY A 123 -4.18 -11.88 -1.94
CA GLY A 123 -2.76 -12.07 -2.16
C GLY A 123 -2.00 -12.54 -0.92
N ALA A 124 -1.43 -13.74 -0.98
CA ALA A 124 -0.56 -14.32 0.05
C ALA A 124 0.93 -14.04 -0.21
N GLY A 125 1.23 -12.87 -0.76
CA GLY A 125 2.57 -12.33 -0.87
C GLY A 125 3.05 -11.71 0.44
N LEU A 126 4.27 -11.16 0.44
CA LEU A 126 4.90 -10.60 1.65
C LEU A 126 3.99 -9.57 2.34
N ILE A 127 3.51 -8.58 1.62
CA ILE A 127 2.68 -7.50 2.16
C ILE A 127 1.33 -8.04 2.69
N GLY A 128 0.69 -8.96 1.95
CA GLY A 128 -0.58 -9.54 2.39
C GLY A 128 -0.43 -10.34 3.68
N CYS A 129 0.63 -11.12 3.82
CA CYS A 129 0.93 -11.87 5.04
C CYS A 129 1.28 -10.94 6.21
N GLU A 130 2.00 -9.84 5.98
CA GLU A 130 2.27 -8.82 7.01
C GLU A 130 0.97 -8.17 7.50
N PHE A 131 0.09 -7.73 6.60
CA PHE A 131 -1.22 -7.18 6.99
C PHE A 131 -2.08 -8.20 7.74
N ALA A 132 -2.09 -9.47 7.30
CA ALA A 132 -2.82 -10.52 8.00
C ALA A 132 -2.34 -10.68 9.44
N ASN A 133 -1.02 -10.71 9.64
CA ASN A 133 -0.41 -10.80 10.97
C ASN A 133 -0.72 -9.56 11.83
N ASP A 134 -0.62 -8.35 11.27
CA ASP A 134 -0.90 -7.11 11.98
C ASP A 134 -2.36 -7.03 12.42
N LEU A 135 -3.30 -7.38 11.56
CA LEU A 135 -4.74 -7.45 11.83
C LEU A 135 -5.05 -8.48 12.91
N GLN A 136 -4.53 -9.70 12.77
CA GLN A 136 -4.79 -10.80 13.72
C GLN A 136 -4.31 -10.44 15.13
N ASN A 137 -3.13 -9.84 15.25
CA ASN A 137 -2.57 -9.41 16.53
C ASN A 137 -3.31 -8.21 17.17
N THR A 138 -4.24 -7.59 16.43
CA THR A 138 -5.08 -6.48 16.93
C THR A 138 -6.56 -6.87 17.10
N GLY A 139 -6.84 -8.16 17.07
CA GLY A 139 -8.16 -8.74 17.36
C GLY A 139 -9.12 -8.74 16.18
N HIS A 140 -8.60 -8.61 14.95
CA HIS A 140 -9.33 -8.87 13.72
C HIS A 140 -9.16 -10.33 13.30
N GLN A 141 -10.12 -10.85 12.52
CA GLN A 141 -10.04 -12.17 11.91
C GLN A 141 -9.59 -12.01 10.45
N ALA A 142 -8.38 -12.41 10.15
CA ALA A 142 -7.82 -12.30 8.82
C ALA A 142 -8.00 -13.59 8.01
N THR A 143 -8.53 -13.46 6.79
CA THR A 143 -8.57 -14.53 5.78
C THR A 143 -7.77 -14.09 4.56
N VAL A 144 -6.77 -14.87 4.18
CA VAL A 144 -5.90 -14.58 3.02
C VAL A 144 -6.25 -15.51 1.88
N ILE A 145 -6.59 -14.95 0.72
CA ILE A 145 -6.95 -15.69 -0.49
C ILE A 145 -5.87 -15.47 -1.56
N ASP A 146 -5.39 -16.54 -2.20
CA ASP A 146 -4.40 -16.44 -3.28
C ASP A 146 -4.58 -17.56 -4.32
N LEU A 147 -4.30 -17.23 -5.59
CA LEU A 147 -4.24 -18.19 -6.69
C LEU A 147 -3.10 -19.22 -6.53
N ALA A 148 -2.00 -18.82 -5.87
CA ALA A 148 -0.89 -19.70 -5.59
C ALA A 148 -1.30 -20.79 -4.58
N PRO A 149 -0.75 -22.01 -4.70
CA PRO A 149 -1.06 -23.12 -3.79
C PRO A 149 -0.40 -22.97 -2.41
N GLN A 150 0.47 -21.99 -2.23
CA GLN A 150 1.19 -21.75 -0.99
C GLN A 150 1.46 -20.25 -0.77
N PRO A 151 1.52 -19.76 0.48
CA PRO A 151 1.89 -18.38 0.75
C PRO A 151 3.37 -18.17 0.40
N LEU A 152 3.71 -16.94 0.02
CA LEU A 152 5.07 -16.55 -0.36
C LEU A 152 5.69 -17.45 -1.46
N GLY A 153 4.87 -18.03 -2.33
CA GLY A 153 5.26 -19.07 -3.28
C GLY A 153 6.35 -18.70 -4.28
N ARG A 154 6.57 -17.38 -4.49
CA ARG A 154 7.68 -16.88 -5.32
C ARG A 154 8.98 -16.65 -4.53
N LEU A 155 8.93 -16.73 -3.20
CA LEU A 155 10.04 -16.37 -2.32
C LEU A 155 10.56 -17.56 -1.54
N LEU A 156 9.69 -18.51 -1.18
CA LEU A 156 10.02 -19.63 -0.30
C LEU A 156 9.90 -20.99 -1.01
N PRO A 157 10.82 -21.92 -0.73
CA PRO A 157 10.63 -23.33 -1.06
C PRO A 157 9.39 -23.91 -0.36
N SER A 158 8.73 -24.91 -0.96
CA SER A 158 7.43 -25.42 -0.48
C SER A 158 7.42 -25.86 0.98
N HIS A 159 8.47 -26.55 1.45
CA HIS A 159 8.54 -26.99 2.85
C HIS A 159 8.65 -25.83 3.86
N VAL A 160 9.28 -24.71 3.45
CA VAL A 160 9.38 -23.49 4.29
C VAL A 160 8.06 -22.72 4.24
N ALA A 161 7.42 -22.64 3.06
CA ALA A 161 6.12 -21.99 2.91
C ALA A 161 5.03 -22.72 3.71
N GLU A 162 5.06 -24.05 3.77
CA GLU A 162 4.13 -24.84 4.59
C GLU A 162 4.35 -24.60 6.08
N ALA A 163 5.59 -24.62 6.55
CA ALA A 163 5.89 -24.30 7.95
C ALA A 163 5.48 -22.86 8.32
N PHE A 164 5.70 -21.89 7.41
CA PHE A 164 5.25 -20.52 7.58
C PHE A 164 3.71 -20.45 7.68
N LYS A 165 3.00 -21.13 6.76
CA LYS A 165 1.53 -21.20 6.76
C LYS A 165 1.01 -21.75 8.08
N GLN A 166 1.54 -22.89 8.55
CA GLN A 166 1.14 -23.50 9.81
C GLN A 166 1.30 -22.53 10.99
N ASN A 167 2.44 -21.85 11.11
CA ASN A 167 2.66 -20.85 12.13
C ASN A 167 1.64 -19.71 12.10
N MET A 168 1.28 -19.23 10.91
CA MET A 168 0.28 -18.18 10.76
C MET A 168 -1.12 -18.70 11.12
N GLU A 169 -1.46 -19.92 10.74
CA GLU A 169 -2.75 -20.55 11.08
C GLU A 169 -2.89 -20.80 12.59
N GLU A 170 -1.81 -21.12 13.30
CA GLU A 170 -1.79 -21.23 14.76
C GLU A 170 -2.17 -19.92 15.46
N THR A 171 -1.94 -18.77 14.83
CA THR A 171 -2.40 -17.47 15.35
C THR A 171 -3.88 -17.18 15.04
N GLY A 172 -4.55 -18.03 14.24
CA GLY A 172 -5.95 -17.89 13.84
C GLY A 172 -6.17 -17.28 12.47
N ILE A 173 -5.12 -16.99 11.70
CA ILE A 173 -5.24 -16.54 10.31
C ILE A 173 -5.71 -17.71 9.44
N GLN A 174 -6.63 -17.45 8.53
CA GLN A 174 -7.12 -18.45 7.59
C GLN A 174 -6.48 -18.25 6.21
N PHE A 175 -6.04 -19.35 5.57
CA PHE A 175 -5.60 -19.33 4.18
C PHE A 175 -6.56 -20.11 3.27
N VAL A 176 -6.95 -19.48 2.17
CA VAL A 176 -7.75 -20.08 1.09
C VAL A 176 -6.92 -19.97 -0.18
N LEU A 177 -6.16 -21.01 -0.49
CA LEU A 177 -5.13 -21.01 -1.52
C LEU A 177 -5.57 -21.82 -2.76
N GLY A 178 -4.93 -21.58 -3.92
CA GLY A 178 -5.28 -22.23 -5.19
C GLY A 178 -6.58 -21.73 -5.80
N THR A 179 -7.08 -20.57 -5.35
CA THR A 179 -8.36 -19.98 -5.79
C THR A 179 -8.33 -18.46 -5.79
N THR A 180 -9.38 -17.84 -6.28
CA THR A 180 -9.55 -16.38 -6.29
C THR A 180 -10.98 -15.99 -5.96
N VAL A 181 -11.21 -14.70 -5.77
CA VAL A 181 -12.56 -14.13 -5.58
C VAL A 181 -13.15 -13.80 -6.94
N GLU A 182 -14.31 -14.33 -7.23
CA GLU A 182 -15.05 -14.07 -8.47
C GLU A 182 -15.98 -12.87 -8.35
N LYS A 183 -16.60 -12.70 -7.18
CA LYS A 183 -17.59 -11.65 -6.94
C LYS A 183 -17.55 -11.15 -5.50
N VAL A 184 -17.80 -9.83 -5.33
CA VAL A 184 -18.01 -9.16 -4.04
C VAL A 184 -19.35 -8.44 -4.07
N SER A 185 -20.17 -8.62 -3.03
CA SER A 185 -21.50 -8.01 -2.88
C SER A 185 -21.74 -7.57 -1.44
#